data_a8584578d9a9c87307c0946a3f93e4da
#
_entry.id   a8584578d9a9c87307c0946a3f93e4da
#
_cell.length_a   1.000
_cell.length_b   1.000
_cell.length_c   1.000
_cell.angle_alpha   90.00
_cell.angle_beta   90.00
_cell.angle_gamma   90.00
#
_symmetry.space_group_name_H-M   'P 1'
#
loop_
_entity.id
_entity.type
_entity.pdbx_description
1 polymer ?
#
loop_
_entity_poly.entity_id
_entity_poly.type
_entity_poly.pdbx_seq_one_letter_code
_entity_poly.pdbx_strand_id
1 'polypeptide(L)'
;MGAAIQLRRKPLTTDEHQRAWQALCDDEALAGIAYKIETDAWGGVHMSPTQTKHSRMVRRVARLLEDKLGGEALTELAIITEDGVKVPDVAWCSEAFLAQHWSDVALQKAPEICVEVVSPSNSEAELHNKTAQYLSLGATEVWLVAEDGVVEIHSQAGPRDDSLFGFNPAAELRV
;
A
#
# COMPACT_ATOMS: atom_id res chain seq x y z
N MET A 1 33.73 -6.41 30.67
CA MET A 1 32.67 -5.71 29.91
C MET A 1 32.85 -6.07 28.45
N GLY A 2 32.05 -6.99 27.93
CA GLY A 2 32.09 -7.37 26.50
C GLY A 2 31.31 -6.34 25.68
N ALA A 3 32.00 -5.69 24.73
CA ALA A 3 31.34 -4.84 23.75
C ALA A 3 30.49 -5.75 22.83
N ALA A 4 29.17 -5.61 22.88
CA ALA A 4 28.31 -6.26 21.90
C ALA A 4 28.60 -5.63 20.53
N ILE A 5 29.17 -6.40 19.63
CA ILE A 5 29.31 -6.01 18.21
C ILE A 5 27.89 -6.03 17.62
N GLN A 6 27.29 -4.85 17.51
CA GLN A 6 26.05 -4.67 16.77
C GLN A 6 26.39 -4.73 15.28
N LEU A 7 26.25 -5.90 14.67
CA LEU A 7 26.29 -6.03 13.22
C LEU A 7 25.11 -5.23 12.65
N ARG A 8 25.35 -4.01 12.16
CA ARG A 8 24.36 -3.26 11.39
C ARG A 8 24.12 -4.03 10.09
N ARG A 9 23.01 -4.75 10.00
CA ARG A 9 22.56 -5.29 8.73
C ARG A 9 22.29 -4.09 7.81
N LYS A 10 22.84 -4.15 6.60
CA LYS A 10 22.54 -3.17 5.56
C LYS A 10 21.11 -3.46 5.05
N PRO A 11 20.26 -2.44 4.83
CA PRO A 11 18.99 -2.62 4.13
C PRO A 11 19.19 -3.29 2.77
N LEU A 12 18.20 -4.04 2.33
CA LEU A 12 18.19 -4.68 1.03
C LEU A 12 18.11 -3.61 -0.08
N THR A 13 18.71 -3.91 -1.21
CA THR A 13 18.53 -3.13 -2.44
C THR A 13 17.18 -3.48 -3.11
N THR A 14 16.73 -2.67 -4.06
CA THR A 14 15.51 -2.94 -4.85
C THR A 14 15.51 -4.35 -5.46
N ASP A 15 16.64 -4.76 -6.07
CA ASP A 15 16.76 -6.08 -6.67
C ASP A 15 16.72 -7.22 -5.65
N GLU A 16 17.26 -6.98 -4.44
CA GLU A 16 17.20 -7.95 -3.34
C GLU A 16 15.77 -8.05 -2.81
N HIS A 17 15.04 -6.94 -2.67
CA HIS A 17 13.62 -6.95 -2.34
C HIS A 17 12.78 -7.70 -3.38
N GLN A 18 13.04 -7.45 -4.67
CA GLN A 18 12.36 -8.15 -5.77
C GLN A 18 12.53 -9.67 -5.66
N ARG A 19 13.77 -10.14 -5.46
CA ARG A 19 14.06 -11.57 -5.32
C ARG A 19 13.45 -12.18 -4.05
N ALA A 20 13.52 -11.45 -2.94
CA ALA A 20 12.93 -11.91 -1.68
C ALA A 20 11.40 -12.00 -1.79
N TRP A 21 10.76 -11.03 -2.44
CA TRP A 21 9.32 -11.04 -2.67
C TRP A 21 8.89 -12.19 -3.58
N GLN A 22 9.61 -12.41 -4.68
CA GLN A 22 9.36 -13.55 -5.56
C GLN A 22 9.42 -14.88 -4.78
N ALA A 23 10.44 -15.05 -3.92
CA ALA A 23 10.56 -16.25 -3.10
C ALA A 23 9.39 -16.45 -2.12
N LEU A 24 8.82 -15.35 -1.59
CA LEU A 24 7.59 -15.42 -0.76
C LEU A 24 6.37 -15.82 -1.59
N CYS A 25 6.24 -15.30 -2.81
CA CYS A 25 5.15 -15.67 -3.72
C CYS A 25 5.22 -17.14 -4.15
N ASP A 26 6.43 -17.71 -4.25
CA ASP A 26 6.67 -19.10 -4.66
C ASP A 26 6.61 -20.10 -3.47
N ASP A 27 6.48 -19.60 -2.23
CA ASP A 27 6.45 -20.46 -1.04
C ASP A 27 5.07 -21.10 -0.84
N GLU A 28 4.98 -22.40 -1.08
CA GLU A 28 3.74 -23.19 -0.91
C GLU A 28 3.18 -23.11 0.53
N ALA A 29 4.03 -22.90 1.54
CA ALA A 29 3.58 -22.78 2.93
C ALA A 29 2.81 -21.48 3.18
N LEU A 30 3.01 -20.44 2.36
CA LEU A 30 2.29 -19.19 2.41
C LEU A 30 1.05 -19.17 1.54
N ALA A 31 0.91 -20.13 0.63
CA ALA A 31 -0.24 -20.23 -0.26
C ALA A 31 -1.56 -20.40 0.53
N GLY A 32 -2.50 -19.50 0.31
CA GLY A 32 -3.82 -19.55 0.96
C GLY A 32 -3.86 -19.05 2.41
N ILE A 33 -2.79 -18.46 2.91
CA ILE A 33 -2.81 -17.78 4.22
C ILE A 33 -3.62 -16.48 4.09
N ALA A 34 -4.66 -16.34 4.93
CA ALA A 34 -5.54 -15.17 4.95
C ALA A 34 -4.93 -14.01 5.76
N TYR A 35 -3.72 -13.60 5.42
CA TYR A 35 -3.00 -12.49 6.03
C TYR A 35 -2.44 -11.57 4.94
N LYS A 36 -2.50 -10.27 5.17
CA LYS A 36 -1.73 -9.31 4.40
C LYS A 36 -0.25 -9.49 4.75
N ILE A 37 0.59 -9.66 3.74
CA ILE A 37 2.04 -9.84 3.90
C ILE A 37 2.73 -8.57 3.40
N GLU A 38 3.65 -8.04 4.21
CA GLU A 38 4.56 -6.95 3.87
C GLU A 38 5.97 -7.32 4.34
N THR A 39 7.00 -6.60 3.88
CA THR A 39 8.36 -6.77 4.41
C THR A 39 8.92 -5.46 4.94
N ASP A 40 9.97 -5.56 5.75
CA ASP A 40 10.77 -4.42 6.19
C ASP A 40 12.02 -4.22 5.30
N ALA A 41 12.79 -3.16 5.58
CA ALA A 41 14.00 -2.83 4.84
C ALA A 41 15.08 -3.94 4.84
N TRP A 42 14.99 -4.89 5.73
CA TRP A 42 15.95 -6.00 5.86
C TRP A 42 15.38 -7.35 5.39
N GLY A 43 14.17 -7.34 4.78
CA GLY A 43 13.48 -8.53 4.30
C GLY A 43 12.74 -9.30 5.40
N GLY A 44 12.56 -8.73 6.58
CA GLY A 44 11.72 -9.30 7.64
C GLY A 44 10.25 -9.29 7.21
N VAL A 45 9.55 -10.42 7.40
CA VAL A 45 8.15 -10.59 6.98
C VAL A 45 7.21 -10.15 8.10
N HIS A 46 6.25 -9.32 7.77
CA HIS A 46 5.17 -8.88 8.63
C HIS A 46 3.84 -9.40 8.10
N MET A 47 3.04 -10.01 8.97
CA MET A 47 1.72 -10.56 8.64
C MET A 47 0.64 -9.88 9.47
N SER A 48 -0.38 -9.36 8.80
CA SER A 48 -1.50 -8.66 9.45
C SER A 48 -2.82 -9.38 9.15
N PRO A 49 -3.57 -9.81 10.20
CA PRO A 49 -4.88 -10.43 10.00
C PRO A 49 -5.90 -9.40 9.53
N THR A 50 -6.77 -9.81 8.62
CA THR A 50 -7.87 -8.96 8.14
C THR A 50 -9.07 -9.00 9.09
N GLN A 51 -9.79 -7.86 9.23
CA GLN A 51 -11.02 -7.75 10.00
C GLN A 51 -12.20 -7.43 9.07
N THR A 52 -13.41 -7.87 9.44
CA THR A 52 -14.62 -7.68 8.61
C THR A 52 -14.90 -6.21 8.27
N LYS A 53 -14.75 -5.30 9.24
CA LYS A 53 -14.96 -3.86 9.01
C LYS A 53 -13.96 -3.30 8.01
N HIS A 54 -12.69 -3.64 8.20
CA HIS A 54 -11.60 -3.28 7.31
C HIS A 54 -11.88 -3.77 5.88
N SER A 55 -12.13 -5.07 5.68
CA SER A 55 -12.43 -5.65 4.37
C SER A 55 -13.65 -5.02 3.69
N ARG A 56 -14.68 -4.63 4.48
CA ARG A 56 -15.85 -3.93 3.96
C ARG A 56 -15.50 -2.54 3.44
N MET A 57 -14.63 -1.78 4.15
CA MET A 57 -14.20 -0.47 3.71
C MET A 57 -13.30 -0.56 2.48
N VAL A 58 -12.34 -1.49 2.46
CA VAL A 58 -11.49 -1.80 1.29
C VAL A 58 -12.36 -2.00 0.04
N ARG A 59 -13.38 -2.85 0.11
CA ARG A 59 -14.31 -3.09 -1.00
C ARG A 59 -15.08 -1.83 -1.42
N ARG A 60 -15.52 -0.99 -0.46
CA ARG A 60 -16.24 0.25 -0.78
C ARG A 60 -15.35 1.25 -1.51
N VAL A 61 -14.11 1.40 -1.05
CA VAL A 61 -13.13 2.27 -1.68
C VAL A 61 -12.79 1.79 -3.09
N ALA A 62 -12.50 0.51 -3.26
CA ALA A 62 -12.19 -0.06 -4.57
C ALA A 62 -13.33 0.20 -5.57
N ARG A 63 -14.56 -0.12 -5.17
CA ARG A 63 -15.73 0.14 -6.01
C ARG A 63 -15.94 1.62 -6.34
N LEU A 64 -15.74 2.52 -5.36
CA LEU A 64 -15.86 3.96 -5.58
C LEU A 64 -14.87 4.44 -6.64
N LEU A 65 -13.61 4.00 -6.56
CA LEU A 65 -12.58 4.37 -7.51
C LEU A 65 -12.91 3.88 -8.93
N GLU A 66 -13.32 2.64 -9.07
CA GLU A 66 -13.74 2.07 -10.36
C GLU A 66 -14.97 2.78 -10.94
N ASP A 67 -16.01 3.01 -10.11
CA ASP A 67 -17.23 3.70 -10.54
C ASP A 67 -16.97 5.16 -10.99
N LYS A 68 -16.02 5.85 -10.36
CA LYS A 68 -15.72 7.27 -10.65
C LYS A 68 -14.69 7.47 -11.76
N LEU A 69 -13.69 6.57 -11.85
CA LEU A 69 -12.51 6.78 -12.67
C LEU A 69 -12.36 5.76 -13.81
N GLY A 70 -13.10 4.67 -13.78
CA GLY A 70 -12.77 3.49 -14.60
C GLY A 70 -11.46 2.86 -14.15
N GLY A 71 -10.75 2.16 -15.06
CA GLY A 71 -9.54 1.45 -14.67
C GLY A 71 -9.82 0.31 -13.70
N GLU A 72 -8.84 -0.07 -12.91
CA GLU A 72 -8.96 -1.15 -11.92
C GLU A 72 -8.47 -0.72 -10.54
N ALA A 73 -9.21 -1.08 -9.51
CA ALA A 73 -8.82 -0.92 -8.12
C ALA A 73 -8.41 -2.27 -7.54
N LEU A 74 -7.11 -2.50 -7.51
CA LEU A 74 -6.51 -3.76 -7.09
C LEU A 74 -6.28 -3.76 -5.57
N THR A 75 -6.43 -4.93 -4.97
CA THR A 75 -6.00 -5.23 -3.61
C THR A 75 -4.76 -6.12 -3.66
N GLU A 76 -3.96 -6.13 -2.58
CA GLU A 76 -2.77 -6.99 -2.49
C GLU A 76 -1.68 -6.69 -3.53
N LEU A 77 -1.65 -5.48 -4.08
CA LEU A 77 -0.64 -5.04 -5.04
C LEU A 77 0.67 -4.68 -4.32
N ALA A 78 1.73 -5.44 -4.59
CA ALA A 78 3.03 -5.26 -3.95
C ALA A 78 3.83 -4.10 -4.57
N ILE A 79 4.37 -3.21 -3.73
CA ILE A 79 5.20 -2.07 -4.14
C ILE A 79 6.52 -2.11 -3.37
N ILE A 80 7.64 -2.13 -4.08
CA ILE A 80 8.98 -2.08 -3.49
C ILE A 80 9.29 -0.65 -3.09
N THR A 81 9.55 -0.45 -1.81
CA THR A 81 9.91 0.84 -1.21
C THR A 81 11.29 0.77 -0.57
N GLU A 82 11.80 1.88 -0.05
CA GLU A 82 13.06 1.91 0.71
C GLU A 82 12.97 1.10 2.02
N ASP A 83 11.76 0.97 2.59
CA ASP A 83 11.50 0.22 3.82
C ASP A 83 10.94 -1.20 3.58
N GLY A 84 11.18 -1.76 2.40
CA GLY A 84 10.72 -3.09 2.05
C GLY A 84 9.53 -3.08 1.09
N VAL A 85 8.87 -4.21 0.95
CA VAL A 85 7.68 -4.34 0.11
C VAL A 85 6.44 -3.98 0.92
N LYS A 86 5.70 -2.97 0.46
CA LYS A 86 4.44 -2.52 1.04
C LYS A 86 3.29 -2.88 0.13
N VAL A 87 2.15 -3.13 0.73
CA VAL A 87 0.94 -3.54 0.03
C VAL A 87 -0.19 -2.62 0.48
N PRO A 88 -0.56 -1.58 -0.29
CA PRO A 88 -1.71 -0.74 0.03
C PRO A 88 -3.00 -1.57 0.05
N ASP A 89 -3.95 -1.20 0.88
CA ASP A 89 -5.22 -1.91 0.99
C ASP A 89 -6.03 -1.82 -0.31
N VAL A 90 -5.94 -0.68 -1.01
CA VAL A 90 -6.43 -0.50 -2.38
C VAL A 90 -5.42 0.30 -3.18
N ALA A 91 -5.16 -0.11 -4.40
CA ALA A 91 -4.35 0.60 -5.38
C ALA A 91 -5.17 0.80 -6.65
N TRP A 92 -5.52 2.03 -6.99
CA TRP A 92 -6.19 2.31 -8.26
C TRP A 92 -5.16 2.54 -9.37
N CYS A 93 -5.37 1.83 -10.45
CA CYS A 93 -4.51 1.83 -11.63
C CYS A 93 -5.31 2.25 -12.85
N SER A 94 -4.82 3.23 -13.60
CA SER A 94 -5.35 3.53 -14.92
C SER A 94 -5.03 2.39 -15.90
N GLU A 95 -5.77 2.30 -17.01
CA GLU A 95 -5.46 1.34 -18.09
C GLU A 95 -4.04 1.52 -18.63
N ALA A 96 -3.56 2.77 -18.69
CA ALA A 96 -2.21 3.09 -19.15
C ALA A 96 -1.13 2.59 -18.17
N PHE A 97 -1.38 2.66 -16.86
CA PHE A 97 -0.50 2.12 -15.85
C PHE A 97 -0.45 0.59 -15.94
N LEU A 98 -1.60 -0.05 -15.99
CA LEU A 98 -1.71 -1.51 -16.07
C LEU A 98 -1.02 -2.06 -17.33
N ALA A 99 -1.19 -1.41 -18.48
CA ALA A 99 -0.55 -1.84 -19.73
C ALA A 99 0.99 -1.88 -19.64
N GLN A 100 1.59 -1.05 -18.76
CA GLN A 100 3.04 -0.99 -18.56
C GLN A 100 3.55 -1.96 -17.48
N HIS A 101 2.70 -2.33 -16.51
CA HIS A 101 3.12 -3.01 -15.30
C HIS A 101 2.45 -4.37 -15.06
N TRP A 102 1.65 -4.85 -16.01
CA TRP A 102 0.87 -6.09 -15.87
C TRP A 102 1.69 -7.33 -15.49
N SER A 103 2.95 -7.41 -15.91
CA SER A 103 3.82 -8.55 -15.68
C SER A 103 4.72 -8.43 -14.45
N ASP A 104 4.66 -7.31 -13.74
CA ASP A 104 5.53 -7.07 -12.60
C ASP A 104 5.06 -7.90 -11.38
N VAL A 105 5.96 -8.64 -10.75
CA VAL A 105 5.67 -9.39 -9.52
C VAL A 105 5.54 -8.46 -8.31
N ALA A 106 6.34 -7.40 -8.30
CA ALA A 106 6.20 -6.27 -7.39
C ALA A 106 6.61 -5.00 -8.13
N LEU A 107 5.84 -3.95 -7.95
CA LEU A 107 6.02 -2.68 -8.62
C LEU A 107 7.22 -1.91 -8.06
N GLN A 108 7.98 -1.23 -8.91
CA GLN A 108 8.99 -0.25 -8.53
C GLN A 108 8.49 1.20 -8.66
N LYS A 109 7.23 1.35 -9.08
CA LYS A 109 6.51 2.62 -9.20
C LYS A 109 5.14 2.44 -8.57
N ALA A 110 4.71 3.42 -7.78
CA ALA A 110 3.37 3.39 -7.21
C ALA A 110 2.29 3.68 -8.26
N PRO A 111 1.11 3.04 -8.18
CA PRO A 111 -0.07 3.43 -8.93
C PRO A 111 -0.51 4.88 -8.61
N GLU A 112 -1.41 5.41 -9.42
CA GLU A 112 -1.85 6.80 -9.30
C GLU A 112 -2.51 7.10 -7.96
N ILE A 113 -3.29 6.16 -7.40
CA ILE A 113 -3.88 6.31 -6.05
C ILE A 113 -3.54 5.08 -5.22
N CYS A 114 -2.90 5.28 -4.07
CA CYS A 114 -2.71 4.26 -3.04
C CYS A 114 -3.58 4.59 -1.84
N VAL A 115 -4.26 3.60 -1.27
CA VAL A 115 -5.17 3.77 -0.13
C VAL A 115 -4.80 2.83 0.99
N GLU A 116 -4.69 3.37 2.20
CA GLU A 116 -4.62 2.59 3.45
C GLU A 116 -5.93 2.79 4.23
N VAL A 117 -6.58 1.70 4.59
CA VAL A 117 -7.74 1.73 5.49
C VAL A 117 -7.24 1.69 6.92
N VAL A 118 -7.41 2.80 7.61
CA VAL A 118 -6.86 3.00 8.95
C VAL A 118 -7.62 2.16 9.97
N SER A 119 -6.90 1.35 10.72
CA SER A 119 -7.41 0.58 11.84
C SER A 119 -6.75 1.03 13.16
N PRO A 120 -7.35 0.71 14.33
CA PRO A 120 -6.76 1.07 15.63
C PRO A 120 -5.37 0.48 15.90
N SER A 121 -4.93 -0.50 15.11
CA SER A 121 -3.60 -1.11 15.22
C SER A 121 -2.51 -0.35 14.46
N ASN A 122 -2.88 0.57 13.55
CA ASN A 122 -1.89 1.35 12.82
C ASN A 122 -1.36 2.49 13.68
N SER A 123 -0.05 2.71 13.65
CA SER A 123 0.54 3.90 14.23
C SER A 123 0.53 5.05 13.21
N GLU A 124 0.39 6.27 13.71
CA GLU A 124 0.46 7.49 12.89
C GLU A 124 1.80 7.58 12.12
N ALA A 125 2.90 7.21 12.77
CA ALA A 125 4.22 7.20 12.15
C ALA A 125 4.33 6.20 10.99
N GLU A 126 3.72 5.02 11.11
CA GLU A 126 3.67 4.03 10.03
C GLU A 126 2.88 4.55 8.82
N LEU A 127 1.69 5.11 9.06
CA LEU A 127 0.84 5.68 7.99
C LEU A 127 1.53 6.84 7.27
N HIS A 128 2.17 7.76 8.02
CA HIS A 128 2.96 8.84 7.44
C HIS A 128 4.12 8.32 6.60
N ASN A 129 4.83 7.30 7.08
CA ASN A 129 5.95 6.71 6.34
C ASN A 129 5.48 6.06 5.03
N LYS A 130 4.43 5.24 5.07
CA LYS A 130 3.83 4.64 3.86
C LYS A 130 3.37 5.71 2.87
N THR A 131 2.68 6.77 3.35
CA THR A 131 2.25 7.90 2.54
C THR A 131 3.42 8.54 1.81
N ALA A 132 4.50 8.87 2.52
CA ALA A 132 5.68 9.49 1.94
C ALA A 132 6.33 8.58 0.88
N GLN A 133 6.40 7.27 1.14
CA GLN A 133 6.98 6.31 0.21
C GLN A 133 6.16 6.16 -1.07
N TYR A 134 4.84 5.99 -0.99
CA TYR A 134 3.99 5.90 -2.17
C TYR A 134 4.07 7.18 -3.03
N LEU A 135 4.02 8.35 -2.40
CA LEU A 135 4.20 9.62 -3.10
C LEU A 135 5.58 9.71 -3.78
N SER A 136 6.66 9.33 -3.09
CA SER A 136 8.02 9.36 -3.65
C SER A 136 8.19 8.43 -4.86
N LEU A 137 7.43 7.34 -4.90
CA LEU A 137 7.40 6.37 -5.99
C LEU A 137 6.43 6.74 -7.12
N GLY A 138 5.79 7.92 -7.05
CA GLY A 138 5.02 8.49 -8.15
C GLY A 138 3.51 8.38 -8.01
N ALA A 139 2.98 7.99 -6.84
CA ALA A 139 1.55 8.13 -6.59
C ALA A 139 1.13 9.59 -6.74
N THR A 140 0.01 9.83 -7.41
CA THR A 140 -0.62 11.15 -7.51
C THR A 140 -1.25 11.52 -6.18
N GLU A 141 -1.90 10.56 -5.55
CA GLU A 141 -2.53 10.70 -4.25
C GLU A 141 -2.34 9.47 -3.38
N VAL A 142 -2.28 9.70 -2.07
CA VAL A 142 -2.41 8.65 -1.05
C VAL A 142 -3.59 9.01 -0.15
N TRP A 143 -4.51 8.08 0.03
CA TRP A 143 -5.67 8.27 0.89
C TRP A 143 -5.54 7.45 2.17
N LEU A 144 -5.77 8.09 3.31
CA LEU A 144 -5.96 7.41 4.59
C LEU A 144 -7.46 7.42 4.89
N VAL A 145 -8.07 6.25 4.89
CA VAL A 145 -9.53 6.10 5.03
C VAL A 145 -9.85 5.40 6.35
N ALA A 146 -10.49 6.11 7.27
CA ALA A 146 -10.94 5.50 8.52
C ALA A 146 -12.16 4.58 8.29
N GLU A 147 -12.37 3.63 9.19
CA GLU A 147 -13.47 2.67 9.11
C GLU A 147 -14.88 3.31 9.17
N ASP A 148 -14.98 4.55 9.65
CA ASP A 148 -16.21 5.36 9.68
C ASP A 148 -16.42 6.20 8.41
N GLY A 149 -15.45 6.16 7.47
CA GLY A 149 -15.50 6.85 6.20
C GLY A 149 -14.91 8.26 6.21
N VAL A 150 -14.22 8.66 7.27
CA VAL A 150 -13.37 9.86 7.25
C VAL A 150 -12.19 9.59 6.31
N VAL A 151 -11.89 10.55 5.45
CA VAL A 151 -10.81 10.45 4.45
C VAL A 151 -9.85 11.61 4.58
N GLU A 152 -8.56 11.30 4.66
CA GLU A 152 -7.47 12.24 4.50
C GLU A 152 -6.78 11.98 3.17
N ILE A 153 -6.63 13.01 2.34
CA ILE A 153 -5.99 12.92 1.02
C ILE A 153 -4.64 13.63 1.07
N HIS A 154 -3.61 12.95 0.63
CA HIS A 154 -2.25 13.48 0.53
C HIS A 154 -1.78 13.47 -0.92
N SER A 155 -1.11 14.54 -1.33
CA SER A 155 -0.46 14.66 -2.64
C SER A 155 0.96 15.17 -2.48
N GLN A 156 1.72 15.25 -3.57
CA GLN A 156 3.06 15.87 -3.57
C GLN A 156 3.05 17.34 -3.05
N ALA A 157 1.93 18.04 -3.22
CA ALA A 157 1.77 19.42 -2.75
C ALA A 157 1.31 19.51 -1.28
N GLY A 158 1.07 18.38 -0.62
CA GLY A 158 0.56 18.28 0.75
C GLY A 158 -0.88 17.78 0.83
N PRO A 159 -1.52 17.94 2.03
CA PRO A 159 -2.89 17.50 2.26
C PRO A 159 -3.90 18.26 1.39
N ARG A 160 -5.05 17.59 1.11
CA ARG A 160 -6.12 18.13 0.27
C ARG A 160 -7.49 17.79 0.82
N ASP A 161 -8.46 18.65 0.55
CA ASP A 161 -9.88 18.42 0.90
C ASP A 161 -10.60 17.56 -0.18
N ASP A 162 -10.22 17.74 -1.46
CA ASP A 162 -10.79 17.05 -2.61
C ASP A 162 -9.71 16.34 -3.42
N SER A 163 -10.10 15.24 -4.07
CA SER A 163 -9.23 14.50 -4.98
C SER A 163 -8.88 15.35 -6.22
N LEU A 164 -7.63 15.22 -6.66
CA LEU A 164 -7.15 15.77 -7.95
C LEU A 164 -7.91 15.16 -9.15
N PHE A 165 -8.60 14.04 -8.95
CA PHE A 165 -9.43 13.39 -9.96
C PHE A 165 -10.87 13.95 -10.02
N GLY A 166 -11.16 15.04 -9.31
CA GLY A 166 -12.38 15.85 -9.50
C GLY A 166 -13.60 15.40 -8.72
N PHE A 167 -13.44 14.68 -7.61
CA PHE A 167 -14.54 14.34 -6.70
C PHE A 167 -14.10 14.34 -5.23
N ASN A 168 -15.07 14.32 -4.31
CA ASN A 168 -14.81 14.26 -2.87
C ASN A 168 -15.10 12.85 -2.34
N PRO A 169 -14.08 12.03 -2.05
CA PRO A 169 -14.30 10.67 -1.57
C PRO A 169 -14.95 10.61 -0.18
N ALA A 170 -14.73 11.60 0.68
CA ALA A 170 -15.35 11.64 2.00
C ALA A 170 -16.89 11.79 1.93
N ALA A 171 -17.42 12.45 0.90
CA ALA A 171 -18.85 12.56 0.70
C ALA A 171 -19.50 11.21 0.32
N GLU A 172 -18.75 10.32 -0.32
CA GLU A 172 -19.23 9.02 -0.83
C GLU A 172 -19.00 7.86 0.18
N LEU A 173 -17.98 7.97 1.04
CA LEU A 173 -17.56 6.91 1.94
C LEU A 173 -18.14 6.99 3.35
N ARG A 174 -18.75 8.11 3.75
CA ARG A 174 -19.39 8.23 5.08
C ARG A 174 -20.39 7.13 5.32
N VAL A 175 -20.34 6.56 6.55
CA VAL A 175 -21.21 5.46 7.00
C VAL A 175 -22.37 6.03 7.83
#